data_3344f5697982c9c07ae4d56481a98a3b
#
_entry.id   3344f5697982c9c07ae4d56481a98a3b
#
_cell.length_a   1.000
_cell.length_b   1.000
_cell.length_c   1.000
_cell.angle_alpha   90.00
_cell.angle_beta   90.00
_cell.angle_gamma   90.00
#
_symmetry.space_group_name_H-M   'P 1'
#
loop_
_entity.id
_entity.type
_entity.pdbx_description
1 polymer ?
#
loop_
_entity_poly.entity_id
_entity_poly.type
_entity_poly.pdbx_seq_one_letter_code
_entity_poly.pdbx_strand_id
1 'polypeptide(L)'
;MKSLNSFADHAPKREWLVSFFDLKEAFFTEHSLGPMMYDMFRRFLRDAGLNEKNHFTPFAELIDQIGWESDTALGLMMVNLAMENPQIAWYVNTLDIGVYYERKQVEEMLTSLDVKPKDAKSIVKSYKRIMETPFGTTL
;
A
#
# COMPACT_ATOMS: atom_id res chain seq x y z
N MET A 1 -17.62 -0.45 3.76
CA MET A 1 -16.75 0.70 3.40
C MET A 1 -15.34 0.45 3.90
N LYS A 2 -14.35 0.68 3.02
CA LYS A 2 -12.95 0.47 3.38
C LYS A 2 -12.47 1.55 4.34
N SER A 3 -11.63 1.17 5.31
CA SER A 3 -11.08 2.08 6.31
C SER A 3 -9.95 2.93 5.75
N LEU A 4 -9.84 4.20 6.20
CA LEU A 4 -8.67 5.03 5.95
C LEU A 4 -7.41 4.50 6.64
N ASN A 5 -7.56 3.66 7.66
CA ASN A 5 -6.45 3.08 8.41
C ASN A 5 -6.24 1.61 8.05
N SER A 6 -6.14 1.32 6.74
CA SER A 6 -6.01 -0.06 6.24
C SER A 6 -4.64 -0.67 6.52
N PHE A 7 -3.61 0.15 6.74
CA PHE A 7 -2.24 -0.32 6.98
C PHE A 7 -1.83 -0.33 8.46
N ALA A 8 -2.68 0.20 9.36
CA ALA A 8 -2.32 0.44 10.75
C ALA A 8 -1.01 1.25 10.81
N ASP A 9 0.02 0.79 11.54
CA ASP A 9 1.31 1.48 11.63
C ASP A 9 2.30 1.05 10.54
N HIS A 10 1.88 0.23 9.59
CA HIS A 10 2.79 -0.50 8.70
C HIS A 10 2.65 -0.07 7.25
N ALA A 11 3.53 -0.60 6.41
CA ALA A 11 3.45 -0.52 4.96
C ALA A 11 4.04 -1.81 4.37
N PRO A 12 3.67 -2.17 3.14
CA PRO A 12 4.26 -3.35 2.51
C PRO A 12 5.77 -3.18 2.34
N LYS A 13 6.54 -4.09 2.89
CA LYS A 13 7.99 -4.06 2.77
C LYS A 13 8.43 -4.61 1.42
N ARG A 14 9.59 -4.14 0.93
CA ARG A 14 10.15 -4.64 -0.31
C ARG A 14 10.30 -6.16 -0.31
N GLU A 15 10.77 -6.73 0.81
CA GLU A 15 10.98 -8.17 0.95
C GLU A 15 9.69 -8.96 0.75
N TRP A 16 8.54 -8.40 1.15
CA TRP A 16 7.24 -9.05 0.96
C TRP A 16 6.87 -9.10 -0.52
N LEU A 17 7.16 -8.04 -1.26
CA LEU A 17 6.91 -7.97 -2.71
C LEU A 17 7.85 -8.91 -3.46
N VAL A 18 9.13 -8.97 -3.07
CA VAL A 18 10.08 -9.93 -3.64
C VAL A 18 9.55 -11.35 -3.46
N SER A 19 9.14 -11.71 -2.25
CA SER A 19 8.59 -13.03 -1.94
C SER A 19 7.33 -13.32 -2.77
N PHE A 20 6.43 -12.34 -2.89
CA PHE A 20 5.19 -12.49 -3.65
C PHE A 20 5.47 -12.80 -5.13
N PHE A 21 6.34 -12.03 -5.77
CA PHE A 21 6.64 -12.23 -7.18
C PHE A 21 7.51 -13.46 -7.45
N ASP A 22 8.32 -13.89 -6.46
CA ASP A 22 9.08 -15.13 -6.56
C ASP A 22 8.19 -16.36 -6.45
N LEU A 23 7.30 -16.38 -5.45
CA LEU A 23 6.45 -17.54 -5.18
C LEU A 23 5.18 -17.55 -6.03
N LYS A 24 4.71 -16.37 -6.47
CA LYS A 24 3.50 -16.23 -7.27
C LYS A 24 2.30 -16.87 -6.58
N GLU A 25 1.60 -17.80 -7.24
CA GLU A 25 0.44 -18.49 -6.66
C GLU A 25 0.76 -19.15 -5.33
N ALA A 26 1.95 -19.70 -5.17
CA ALA A 26 2.37 -20.39 -3.94
C ALA A 26 2.55 -19.44 -2.75
N PHE A 27 2.68 -18.13 -2.99
CA PHE A 27 2.82 -17.17 -1.90
C PHE A 27 1.69 -17.25 -0.89
N PHE A 28 0.47 -17.47 -1.35
CA PHE A 28 -0.71 -17.50 -0.47
C PHE A 28 -0.72 -18.67 0.52
N THR A 29 0.08 -19.70 0.28
CA THR A 29 0.20 -20.85 1.17
C THR A 29 1.58 -21.00 1.79
N GLU A 30 2.63 -20.42 1.20
CA GLU A 30 4.03 -20.60 1.59
C GLU A 30 4.70 -19.35 2.13
N HIS A 31 3.93 -18.25 2.32
CA HIS A 31 4.49 -17.01 2.86
C HIS A 31 5.01 -17.20 4.29
N SER A 32 5.94 -16.36 4.71
CA SER A 32 6.54 -16.38 6.04
C SER A 32 6.01 -15.27 6.97
N LEU A 33 4.93 -14.58 6.58
CA LEU A 33 4.37 -13.48 7.35
C LEU A 33 3.48 -13.99 8.48
N GLY A 34 3.48 -13.27 9.62
CA GLY A 34 2.50 -13.51 10.67
C GLY A 34 1.08 -13.16 10.21
N PRO A 35 0.04 -13.65 10.93
CA PRO A 35 -1.35 -13.52 10.47
C PRO A 35 -1.79 -12.09 10.20
N MET A 36 -1.42 -11.14 11.06
CA MET A 36 -1.83 -9.73 10.91
C MET A 36 -1.16 -9.08 9.71
N MET A 37 0.14 -9.29 9.53
CA MET A 37 0.90 -8.75 8.40
C MET A 37 0.44 -9.37 7.09
N TYR A 38 0.20 -10.67 7.08
CA TYR A 38 -0.30 -11.37 5.90
C TYR A 38 -1.68 -10.81 5.48
N ASP A 39 -2.60 -10.65 6.43
CA ASP A 39 -3.92 -10.14 6.13
C ASP A 39 -3.87 -8.72 5.54
N MET A 40 -3.05 -7.85 6.13
CA MET A 40 -2.84 -6.50 5.61
C MET A 40 -2.24 -6.53 4.21
N PHE A 41 -1.19 -7.33 3.99
CA PHE A 41 -0.52 -7.41 2.70
C PHE A 41 -1.42 -8.03 1.63
N ARG A 42 -2.19 -9.06 1.99
CA ARG A 42 -3.14 -9.68 1.08
C ARG A 42 -4.18 -8.68 0.57
N ARG A 43 -4.68 -7.82 1.46
CA ARG A 43 -5.61 -6.75 1.07
C ARG A 43 -4.93 -5.69 0.21
N PHE A 44 -3.69 -5.34 0.52
CA PHE A 44 -2.89 -4.45 -0.31
C PHE A 44 -2.73 -5.02 -1.73
N LEU A 45 -2.39 -6.29 -1.84
CA LEU A 45 -2.24 -6.96 -3.14
C LEU A 45 -3.55 -6.96 -3.92
N ARG A 46 -4.67 -7.14 -3.23
CA ARG A 46 -5.99 -7.06 -3.86
C ARG A 46 -6.25 -5.66 -4.42
N ASP A 47 -6.00 -4.64 -3.64
CA ASP A 47 -6.24 -3.26 -4.06
C ASP A 47 -5.30 -2.83 -5.19
N ALA A 48 -4.10 -3.39 -5.23
CA ALA A 48 -3.15 -3.16 -6.33
C ALA A 48 -3.48 -3.95 -7.59
N GLY A 49 -4.47 -4.87 -7.54
CA GLY A 49 -4.86 -5.69 -8.69
C GLY A 49 -4.03 -6.97 -8.85
N LEU A 50 -3.21 -7.31 -7.85
CA LEU A 50 -2.28 -8.46 -7.93
C LEU A 50 -2.86 -9.74 -7.34
N ASN A 51 -3.94 -9.63 -6.58
CA ASN A 51 -4.59 -10.72 -5.87
C ASN A 51 -6.08 -10.70 -6.13
N GLU A 52 -6.65 -11.83 -6.52
CA GLU A 52 -8.09 -12.06 -6.54
C GLU A 52 -8.38 -13.40 -5.90
N LYS A 53 -9.05 -13.37 -4.75
CA LYS A 53 -9.43 -14.59 -3.99
C LYS A 53 -8.23 -15.51 -3.73
N ASN A 54 -7.09 -14.94 -3.37
CA ASN A 54 -5.82 -15.65 -3.12
C ASN A 54 -5.26 -16.32 -4.38
N HIS A 55 -5.47 -15.69 -5.53
CA HIS A 55 -4.88 -16.11 -6.80
C HIS A 55 -4.01 -15.00 -7.39
N PHE A 56 -2.90 -15.40 -7.99
CA PHE A 56 -2.00 -14.51 -8.72
C PHE A 56 -2.69 -14.11 -10.03
N THR A 57 -3.01 -12.82 -10.20
CA THR A 57 -3.86 -12.34 -11.29
C THR A 57 -3.12 -12.23 -12.62
N PRO A 58 -3.85 -12.15 -13.76
CA PRO A 58 -3.22 -11.79 -15.05
C PRO A 58 -2.50 -10.45 -15.01
N PHE A 59 -3.02 -9.47 -14.25
CA PHE A 59 -2.34 -8.20 -14.06
C PHE A 59 -1.01 -8.39 -13.35
N ALA A 60 -0.96 -9.25 -12.33
CA ALA A 60 0.30 -9.58 -11.63
C ALA A 60 1.32 -10.22 -12.58
N GLU A 61 0.87 -11.09 -13.50
CA GLU A 61 1.76 -11.66 -14.53
C GLU A 61 2.35 -10.57 -15.42
N LEU A 62 1.52 -9.60 -15.83
CA LEU A 62 1.97 -8.48 -16.65
C LEU A 62 3.00 -7.64 -15.90
N ILE A 63 2.75 -7.33 -14.65
CA ILE A 63 3.66 -6.55 -13.79
C ILE A 63 5.00 -7.28 -13.62
N ASP A 64 4.96 -8.60 -13.44
CA ASP A 64 6.17 -9.41 -13.34
C ASP A 64 6.97 -9.36 -14.64
N GLN A 65 6.31 -9.46 -15.80
CA GLN A 65 6.95 -9.38 -17.12
C GLN A 65 7.61 -8.02 -17.38
N ILE A 66 6.96 -6.93 -16.97
CA ILE A 66 7.49 -5.57 -17.10
C ILE A 66 8.69 -5.37 -16.15
N GLY A 67 8.70 -6.10 -15.03
CA GLY A 67 9.61 -5.90 -13.92
C GLY A 67 8.90 -5.07 -12.84
N TRP A 68 8.53 -5.70 -11.75
CA TRP A 68 7.64 -5.10 -10.74
C TRP A 68 8.27 -3.87 -10.06
N GLU A 69 9.60 -3.73 -10.03
CA GLU A 69 10.27 -2.56 -9.45
C GLU A 69 10.51 -1.44 -10.48
N SER A 70 10.12 -1.61 -11.73
CA SER A 70 10.23 -0.54 -12.73
C SER A 70 9.24 0.59 -12.42
N ASP A 71 9.58 1.80 -12.83
CA ASP A 71 8.69 2.96 -12.63
C ASP A 71 7.33 2.75 -13.30
N THR A 72 7.31 2.13 -14.47
CA THR A 72 6.06 1.84 -15.17
C THR A 72 5.19 0.88 -14.37
N ALA A 73 5.76 -0.22 -13.87
CA ALA A 73 5.02 -1.21 -13.09
C ALA A 73 4.51 -0.60 -11.78
N LEU A 74 5.35 0.13 -11.06
CA LEU A 74 4.97 0.79 -9.81
C LEU A 74 3.87 1.81 -10.04
N GLY A 75 3.95 2.58 -11.13
CA GLY A 75 2.91 3.54 -11.50
C GLY A 75 1.58 2.88 -11.81
N LEU A 76 1.58 1.77 -12.52
CA LEU A 76 0.35 1.01 -12.82
C LEU A 76 -0.30 0.48 -11.54
N MET A 77 0.49 -0.08 -10.64
CA MET A 77 -0.01 -0.55 -9.34
C MET A 77 -0.55 0.60 -8.50
N MET A 78 0.10 1.77 -8.52
CA MET A 78 -0.36 2.94 -7.79
C MET A 78 -1.70 3.46 -8.28
N VAL A 79 -1.97 3.40 -9.59
CA VAL A 79 -3.28 3.78 -10.13
C VAL A 79 -4.38 2.91 -9.51
N ASN A 80 -4.19 1.60 -9.48
CA ASN A 80 -5.16 0.70 -8.85
C ASN A 80 -5.31 0.97 -7.36
N LEU A 81 -4.20 1.17 -6.66
CA LEU A 81 -4.22 1.48 -5.23
C LEU A 81 -4.97 2.78 -4.93
N ALA A 82 -4.74 3.82 -5.73
CA ALA A 82 -5.42 5.09 -5.55
C ALA A 82 -6.93 4.99 -5.81
N MET A 83 -7.35 4.08 -6.68
CA MET A 83 -8.77 3.85 -6.97
C MET A 83 -9.46 2.96 -5.92
N GLU A 84 -8.75 1.96 -5.39
CA GLU A 84 -9.35 0.91 -4.57
C GLU A 84 -9.07 1.03 -3.08
N ASN A 85 -8.01 1.74 -2.67
CA ASN A 85 -7.61 1.88 -1.28
C ASN A 85 -7.85 3.30 -0.79
N PRO A 86 -8.78 3.52 0.15
CA PRO A 86 -9.11 4.87 0.62
C PRO A 86 -7.93 5.60 1.25
N GLN A 87 -7.03 4.90 1.94
CA GLN A 87 -5.87 5.52 2.56
C GLN A 87 -4.88 6.04 1.51
N ILE A 88 -4.59 5.25 0.49
CA ILE A 88 -3.74 5.68 -0.62
C ILE A 88 -4.42 6.80 -1.42
N ALA A 89 -5.73 6.69 -1.66
CA ALA A 89 -6.50 7.74 -2.33
C ALA A 89 -6.39 9.06 -1.58
N TRP A 90 -6.47 9.03 -0.25
CA TRP A 90 -6.33 10.22 0.57
C TRP A 90 -4.95 10.86 0.42
N TYR A 91 -3.88 10.05 0.45
CA TYR A 91 -2.52 10.56 0.27
C TYR A 91 -2.36 11.25 -1.09
N VAL A 92 -2.80 10.59 -2.15
CA VAL A 92 -2.63 11.06 -3.52
C VAL A 92 -3.46 12.33 -3.79
N ASN A 93 -4.69 12.38 -3.26
CA ASN A 93 -5.61 13.49 -3.53
C ASN A 93 -5.43 14.68 -2.59
N THR A 94 -4.83 14.49 -1.43
CA THR A 94 -4.76 15.52 -0.39
C THR A 94 -3.36 16.12 -0.24
N LEU A 95 -2.32 15.27 -0.29
CA LEU A 95 -0.94 15.70 -0.07
C LEU A 95 -0.27 16.00 -1.41
N ASP A 96 0.31 17.19 -1.53
CA ASP A 96 0.97 17.63 -2.76
C ASP A 96 2.41 17.10 -2.83
N ILE A 97 2.83 16.68 -4.03
CA ILE A 97 4.19 16.21 -4.29
C ILE A 97 5.16 17.36 -4.09
N GLY A 98 6.27 17.10 -3.39
CA GLY A 98 7.33 18.07 -3.18
C GLY A 98 7.04 19.09 -2.09
N VAL A 99 5.87 19.02 -1.45
CA VAL A 99 5.53 19.91 -0.34
C VAL A 99 5.89 19.24 0.97
N TYR A 100 6.56 19.99 1.86
CA TYR A 100 6.88 19.51 3.20
C TYR A 100 5.66 19.61 4.11
N TYR A 101 5.32 18.51 4.77
CA TYR A 101 4.26 18.47 5.77
C TYR A 101 4.84 18.03 7.11
N GLU A 102 4.52 18.78 8.17
CA GLU A 102 4.83 18.34 9.51
C GLU A 102 3.85 17.23 9.92
N ARG A 103 4.35 16.27 10.70
CA ARG A 103 3.55 15.16 11.21
C ARG A 103 2.26 15.65 11.87
N LYS A 104 2.38 16.65 12.76
CA LYS A 104 1.26 17.21 13.49
C LYS A 104 0.22 17.84 12.54
N GLN A 105 0.69 18.49 11.48
CA GLN A 105 -0.17 19.09 10.48
C GLN A 105 -1.03 18.04 9.77
N VAL A 106 -0.43 16.91 9.38
CA VAL A 106 -1.16 15.82 8.73
C VAL A 106 -2.14 15.16 9.70
N GLU A 107 -1.74 14.98 10.97
CA GLU A 107 -2.63 14.45 12.00
C GLU A 107 -3.85 15.36 12.18
N GLU A 108 -3.67 16.68 12.20
CA GLU A 108 -4.77 17.65 12.30
C GLU A 108 -5.71 17.60 11.10
N MET A 109 -5.17 17.45 9.89
CA MET A 109 -5.97 17.28 8.68
C MET A 109 -6.87 16.04 8.78
N LEU A 110 -6.34 14.95 9.31
CA LEU A 110 -7.10 13.71 9.50
C LEU A 110 -8.16 13.84 10.59
N THR A 111 -7.83 14.46 11.71
CA THR A 111 -8.81 14.62 12.81
C THR A 111 -9.94 15.55 12.41
N SER A 112 -9.72 16.48 11.49
CA SER A 112 -10.79 17.32 10.95
C SER A 112 -11.81 16.54 10.12
N LEU A 113 -11.47 15.31 9.70
CA LEU A 113 -12.35 14.39 8.98
C LEU A 113 -12.99 13.35 9.92
N ASP A 114 -13.05 13.63 11.22
CA ASP A 114 -13.57 12.71 12.26
C ASP A 114 -12.78 11.43 12.43
N VAL A 115 -11.50 11.43 12.00
CA VAL A 115 -10.58 10.33 12.28
C VAL A 115 -10.10 10.45 13.72
N LYS A 116 -10.17 9.34 14.47
CA LYS A 116 -9.72 9.33 15.86
C LYS A 116 -8.22 9.66 15.95
N PRO A 117 -7.77 10.42 16.97
CA PRO A 117 -6.35 10.78 17.08
C PRO A 117 -5.39 9.61 17.06
N LYS A 118 -5.77 8.48 17.65
CA LYS A 118 -4.97 7.24 17.61
C LYS A 118 -4.80 6.74 16.18
N ASP A 119 -5.88 6.73 15.40
CA ASP A 119 -5.87 6.29 14.01
C ASP A 119 -5.11 7.29 13.12
N ALA A 120 -5.25 8.59 13.38
CA ALA A 120 -4.50 9.62 12.67
C ALA A 120 -3.00 9.42 12.81
N LYS A 121 -2.52 9.10 14.02
CA LYS A 121 -1.10 8.81 14.26
C LYS A 121 -0.64 7.58 13.50
N SER A 122 -1.45 6.52 13.49
CA SER A 122 -1.14 5.30 12.73
C SER A 122 -1.07 5.57 11.24
N ILE A 123 -2.01 6.35 10.70
CA ILE A 123 -2.04 6.71 9.28
C ILE A 123 -0.78 7.50 8.90
N VAL A 124 -0.36 8.46 9.73
CA VAL A 124 0.85 9.25 9.46
C VAL A 124 2.10 8.37 9.49
N LYS A 125 2.22 7.45 10.46
CA LYS A 125 3.32 6.48 10.51
C LYS A 125 3.34 5.60 9.25
N SER A 126 2.18 5.12 8.83
CA SER A 126 2.06 4.30 7.64
C SER A 126 2.50 5.07 6.39
N TYR A 127 2.07 6.32 6.25
CA TYR A 127 2.49 7.17 5.13
C TYR A 127 4.02 7.30 5.07
N LYS A 128 4.65 7.59 6.21
CA LYS A 128 6.11 7.69 6.29
C LYS A 128 6.77 6.38 5.84
N ARG A 129 6.25 5.24 6.27
CA ARG A 129 6.78 3.93 5.90
C ARG A 129 6.58 3.63 4.41
N ILE A 130 5.44 4.03 3.84
CA ILE A 130 5.18 3.90 2.40
C ILE A 130 6.20 4.70 1.59
N MET A 131 6.55 5.90 2.05
CA MET A 131 7.55 6.73 1.38
C MET A 131 8.95 6.09 1.37
N GLU A 132 9.21 5.17 2.30
CA GLU A 132 10.47 4.43 2.37
C GLU A 132 10.45 3.15 1.51
N THR A 133 9.33 2.81 0.89
CA THR A 133 9.17 1.66 -0.01
C THR A 133 9.43 2.07 -1.46
N PRO A 134 9.54 1.08 -2.39
CA PRO A 134 9.63 1.41 -3.81
C PRO A 134 8.49 2.30 -4.31
N PHE A 135 7.28 2.18 -3.75
CA PHE A 135 6.14 3.02 -4.12
C PHE A 135 6.36 4.49 -3.80
N GLY A 136 7.12 4.80 -2.77
CA GLY A 136 7.44 6.18 -2.40
C GLY A 136 8.20 6.94 -3.46
N THR A 137 8.96 6.26 -4.31
CA THR A 137 9.71 6.89 -5.39
C THR A 137 8.82 7.31 -6.56
N THR A 138 7.60 6.78 -6.64
CA THR A 138 6.62 7.13 -7.67
C THR A 138 5.58 8.14 -7.18
N LEU A 139 5.56 8.36 -5.88
CA LEU A 139 4.71 9.40 -5.28
C LEU A 139 5.49 10.72 -5.23
#